data_eac5d484a30b9330a4e2a6e37e1fb92d
#
_entry.id   eac5d484a30b9330a4e2a6e37e1fb92d
#
_cell.length_a   1.000
_cell.length_b   1.000
_cell.length_c   1.000
_cell.angle_alpha   90.00
_cell.angle_beta   90.00
_cell.angle_gamma   90.00
#
_symmetry.space_group_name_H-M   'P 1'
#
loop_
_entity.id
_entity.type
_entity.pdbx_description
1 polymer ?
#
loop_
_entity_poly.entity_id
_entity_poly.type
_entity_poly.pdbx_seq_one_letter_code
_entity_poly.pdbx_strand_id
1 'polypeptide(L)'
;IFPKEMKERLKKNEDADFTFRYDFSKVGSYYQNTQKQGTIDLMTKVTTLYNSEHQPINYLLINADKTETTVAYNKIQEFEEFFELVGDYAKVGYAHFNILSGHGYAQKSWYRNVGEADETPLSDIFGTYRHFHPDDRTLLIRFLDDARKGLTTKLSKEMRVLREDGTY
;
A
#
# COMPACT_ATOMS: atom_id res chain seq x y z
N ILE A 1 10.92 -4.99 26.81
CA ILE A 1 10.50 -6.36 26.74
C ILE A 1 9.01 -6.35 26.33
N PHE A 2 8.15 -7.30 26.65
CA PHE A 2 6.75 -7.34 26.18
C PHE A 2 5.92 -6.12 26.60
N PRO A 3 5.02 -5.60 25.75
CA PRO A 3 4.10 -4.51 26.09
C PRO A 3 3.26 -4.85 27.33
N LYS A 4 2.90 -3.81 28.10
CA LYS A 4 2.13 -3.98 29.33
C LYS A 4 0.76 -4.63 29.05
N GLU A 5 0.09 -4.19 27.99
CA GLU A 5 -1.20 -4.72 27.57
C GLU A 5 -1.13 -6.22 27.23
N MET A 6 -0.08 -6.65 26.52
CA MET A 6 0.15 -8.07 26.24
C MET A 6 0.23 -8.89 27.54
N LYS A 7 0.94 -8.39 28.55
CA LYS A 7 1.04 -9.08 29.84
C LYS A 7 -0.30 -9.20 30.56
N GLU A 8 -1.14 -8.18 30.47
CA GLU A 8 -2.47 -8.20 31.09
C GLU A 8 -3.41 -9.20 30.39
N ARG A 9 -3.36 -9.30 29.06
CA ARG A 9 -4.14 -10.30 28.30
C ARG A 9 -3.68 -11.72 28.61
N LEU A 10 -2.38 -11.96 28.66
CA LEU A 10 -1.84 -13.27 29.05
C LEU A 10 -2.25 -13.71 30.46
N LYS A 11 -2.32 -12.79 31.44
CA LYS A 11 -2.83 -13.12 32.77
C LYS A 11 -4.29 -13.60 32.78
N LYS A 12 -5.07 -13.22 31.78
CA LYS A 12 -6.46 -13.63 31.59
C LYS A 12 -6.61 -14.85 30.70
N ASN A 13 -5.50 -15.44 30.24
CA ASN A 13 -5.46 -16.53 29.25
C ASN A 13 -6.11 -16.14 27.91
N GLU A 14 -6.08 -14.86 27.55
CA GLU A 14 -6.59 -14.35 26.28
C GLU A 14 -5.50 -14.41 25.20
N ASP A 15 -5.85 -14.77 23.99
CA ASP A 15 -4.97 -14.68 22.83
C ASP A 15 -4.56 -13.22 22.60
N ALA A 16 -3.32 -13.03 22.21
CA ALA A 16 -2.74 -11.70 22.03
C ALA A 16 -1.91 -11.63 20.73
N ASP A 17 -2.07 -10.53 19.99
CA ASP A 17 -1.30 -10.23 18.80
C ASP A 17 -0.79 -8.79 18.92
N PHE A 18 0.53 -8.62 18.89
CA PHE A 18 1.19 -7.33 19.12
C PHE A 18 2.37 -7.15 18.19
N THR A 19 2.50 -5.96 17.62
CA THR A 19 3.72 -5.49 16.98
C THR A 19 4.38 -4.44 17.85
N PHE A 20 5.65 -4.60 18.15
CA PHE A 20 6.41 -3.66 18.97
C PHE A 20 7.89 -3.66 18.60
N ARG A 21 8.55 -2.54 18.90
CA ARG A 21 9.99 -2.43 18.72
C ARG A 21 10.73 -3.15 19.85
N TYR A 22 11.49 -4.18 19.46
CA TYR A 22 12.32 -4.95 20.38
C TYR A 22 13.76 -4.46 20.30
N ASP A 23 14.30 -4.09 21.46
CA ASP A 23 15.65 -3.53 21.59
C ASP A 23 16.56 -4.57 22.30
N PHE A 24 17.50 -5.13 21.57
CA PHE A 24 18.42 -6.14 22.06
C PHE A 24 19.34 -5.61 23.17
N SER A 25 19.66 -4.30 23.19
CA SER A 25 20.48 -3.71 24.25
C SER A 25 19.86 -3.80 25.64
N LYS A 26 18.51 -3.82 25.68
CA LYS A 26 17.74 -3.89 26.95
C LYS A 26 17.61 -5.30 27.53
N VAL A 27 18.00 -6.32 26.78
CA VAL A 27 17.93 -7.73 27.21
C VAL A 27 19.28 -8.39 27.44
N GLY A 28 20.36 -7.70 27.09
CA GLY A 28 21.74 -8.19 27.25
C GLY A 28 22.11 -8.58 28.69
N SER A 29 21.43 -8.01 29.70
CA SER A 29 21.58 -8.41 31.10
C SER A 29 20.98 -9.78 31.44
N TYR A 30 20.08 -10.30 30.58
CA TYR A 30 19.43 -11.61 30.79
C TYR A 30 20.00 -12.71 29.91
N TYR A 31 20.65 -12.34 28.77
CA TYR A 31 21.21 -13.29 27.79
C TYR A 31 22.68 -12.94 27.51
N GLN A 32 23.59 -13.54 28.26
CA GLN A 32 25.03 -13.25 28.18
C GLN A 32 25.68 -13.57 26.83
N ASN A 33 25.03 -14.33 25.96
CA ASN A 33 25.57 -14.83 24.69
C ASN A 33 24.87 -14.30 23.43
N THR A 34 24.03 -13.25 23.53
CA THR A 34 23.45 -12.70 22.30
C THR A 34 24.45 -11.85 21.54
N GLN A 35 24.71 -12.20 20.28
CA GLN A 35 25.49 -11.40 19.36
C GLN A 35 24.63 -10.35 18.63
N LYS A 36 23.30 -10.40 18.81
CA LYS A 36 22.39 -9.46 18.16
C LYS A 36 22.43 -8.10 18.83
N GLN A 37 22.49 -7.06 18.02
CA GLN A 37 22.51 -5.65 18.45
C GLN A 37 21.42 -4.88 17.71
N GLY A 38 21.05 -3.70 18.26
CA GLY A 38 20.09 -2.81 17.65
C GLY A 38 18.64 -3.16 17.99
N THR A 39 17.73 -2.72 17.14
CA THR A 39 16.28 -2.89 17.31
C THR A 39 15.66 -3.60 16.12
N ILE A 40 14.62 -4.38 16.36
CA ILE A 40 13.77 -4.98 15.34
C ILE A 40 12.31 -4.66 15.61
N ASP A 41 11.51 -4.62 14.55
CA ASP A 41 10.05 -4.57 14.65
C ASP A 41 9.53 -6.01 14.75
N LEU A 42 9.17 -6.42 15.95
CA LEU A 42 8.79 -7.80 16.28
C LEU A 42 7.26 -7.91 16.35
N MET A 43 6.68 -8.73 15.50
CA MET A 43 5.31 -9.20 15.66
C MET A 43 5.32 -10.47 16.51
N THR A 44 4.56 -10.46 17.61
CA THR A 44 4.41 -11.62 18.49
C THR A 44 2.94 -11.99 18.59
N LYS A 45 2.60 -13.21 18.20
CA LYS A 45 1.29 -13.80 18.45
C LYS A 45 1.42 -14.82 19.59
N VAL A 46 0.53 -14.73 20.56
CA VAL A 46 0.46 -15.66 21.68
C VAL A 46 -0.92 -16.29 21.71
N THR A 47 -0.94 -17.62 21.75
CA THR A 47 -2.19 -18.40 21.87
C THR A 47 -2.08 -19.31 23.07
N THR A 48 -3.12 -19.36 23.90
CA THR A 48 -3.20 -20.25 25.05
C THR A 48 -3.59 -21.65 24.58
N LEU A 49 -2.82 -22.65 25.00
CA LEU A 49 -3.12 -24.05 24.74
C LEU A 49 -3.81 -24.68 25.94
N TYR A 50 -4.87 -25.44 25.68
CA TYR A 50 -5.72 -26.08 26.68
C TYR A 50 -5.62 -27.60 26.60
N ASN A 51 -5.81 -28.29 27.75
CA ASN A 51 -6.00 -29.74 27.79
C ASN A 51 -7.44 -30.13 27.40
N SER A 52 -7.72 -31.45 27.43
CA SER A 52 -9.09 -31.97 27.15
C SER A 52 -10.16 -31.51 28.15
N GLU A 53 -9.77 -31.02 29.31
CA GLU A 53 -10.64 -30.49 30.36
C GLU A 53 -10.79 -28.97 30.28
N HIS A 54 -10.34 -28.34 29.18
CA HIS A 54 -10.32 -26.88 28.97
C HIS A 54 -9.52 -26.09 30.03
N GLN A 55 -8.50 -26.73 30.65
CA GLN A 55 -7.59 -26.02 31.52
C GLN A 55 -6.36 -25.55 30.73
N PRO A 56 -5.90 -24.30 30.94
CA PRO A 56 -4.72 -23.78 30.25
C PRO A 56 -3.46 -24.54 30.72
N ILE A 57 -2.70 -25.04 29.78
CA ILE A 57 -1.48 -25.82 30.06
C ILE A 57 -0.20 -25.15 29.59
N ASN A 58 -0.26 -24.43 28.48
CA ASN A 58 0.91 -23.81 27.87
C ASN A 58 0.51 -22.60 27.02
N TYR A 59 1.52 -21.82 26.60
CA TYR A 59 1.39 -20.75 25.61
C TYR A 59 2.22 -21.09 24.39
N LEU A 60 1.61 -20.93 23.22
CA LEU A 60 2.33 -20.95 21.95
C LEU A 60 2.68 -19.49 21.57
N LEU A 61 3.96 -19.21 21.43
CA LEU A 61 4.47 -17.91 20.99
C LEU A 61 5.03 -18.05 19.57
N ILE A 62 4.49 -17.25 18.67
CA ILE A 62 5.01 -17.12 17.29
C ILE A 62 5.58 -15.71 17.17
N ASN A 63 6.87 -15.62 16.85
CA ASN A 63 7.56 -14.36 16.66
C ASN A 63 7.99 -14.23 15.20
N ALA A 64 7.70 -13.08 14.60
CA ALA A 64 8.15 -12.73 13.25
C ALA A 64 8.85 -11.37 13.26
N ASP A 65 10.04 -11.33 12.68
CA ASP A 65 10.74 -10.08 12.43
C ASP A 65 10.09 -9.40 11.21
N LYS A 66 9.56 -8.20 11.43
CA LYS A 66 8.87 -7.39 10.42
C LYS A 66 9.67 -6.14 10.02
N THR A 67 10.92 -6.03 10.47
CA THR A 67 11.74 -4.83 10.28
C THR A 67 11.85 -4.44 8.81
N GLU A 68 12.22 -5.35 7.94
CA GLU A 68 12.35 -5.07 6.51
C GLU A 68 11.00 -4.69 5.87
N THR A 69 9.93 -5.40 6.25
CA THR A 69 8.57 -5.10 5.77
C THR A 69 8.11 -3.73 6.22
N THR A 70 8.36 -3.36 7.48
CA THR A 70 8.00 -2.06 8.04
C THR A 70 8.78 -0.94 7.35
N VAL A 71 10.10 -1.12 7.16
CA VAL A 71 10.94 -0.13 6.46
C VAL A 71 10.48 0.04 5.01
N ALA A 72 10.19 -1.04 4.31
CA ALA A 72 9.71 -0.98 2.93
C ALA A 72 8.35 -0.26 2.84
N TYR A 73 7.43 -0.59 3.74
CA TYR A 73 6.12 0.06 3.81
C TYR A 73 6.23 1.57 4.07
N ASN A 74 7.04 1.98 5.05
CA ASN A 74 7.25 3.40 5.35
C ASN A 74 7.85 4.17 4.15
N LYS A 75 8.81 3.56 3.44
CA LYS A 75 9.37 4.16 2.23
C LYS A 75 8.34 4.33 1.12
N ILE A 76 7.43 3.38 0.97
CA ILE A 76 6.34 3.49 -0.02
C ILE A 76 5.43 4.65 0.37
N GLN A 77 5.04 4.79 1.64
CA GLN A 77 4.22 5.90 2.11
C GLN A 77 4.90 7.26 1.93
N GLU A 78 6.17 7.39 2.32
CA GLU A 78 6.95 8.62 2.09
C GLU A 78 6.99 9.00 0.60
N PHE A 79 7.11 8.00 -0.27
CA PHE A 79 7.13 8.20 -1.70
C PHE A 79 5.76 8.64 -2.26
N GLU A 80 4.68 8.03 -1.77
CA GLU A 80 3.32 8.42 -2.12
C GLU A 80 3.01 9.86 -1.69
N GLU A 81 3.35 10.26 -0.45
CA GLU A 81 3.19 11.63 0.04
C GLU A 81 4.01 12.63 -0.79
N PHE A 82 5.25 12.28 -1.13
CA PHE A 82 6.09 13.12 -1.98
C PHE A 82 5.49 13.28 -3.38
N PHE A 83 5.00 12.19 -3.99
CA PHE A 83 4.34 12.26 -5.30
C PHE A 83 3.05 13.06 -5.27
N GLU A 84 2.28 13.00 -4.19
CA GLU A 84 1.07 13.81 -4.03
C GLU A 84 1.44 15.31 -3.99
N LEU A 85 2.45 15.67 -3.21
CA LEU A 85 2.95 17.04 -3.13
C LEU A 85 3.45 17.57 -4.49
N VAL A 86 4.27 16.79 -5.19
CA VAL A 86 4.77 17.14 -6.53
C VAL A 86 3.61 17.22 -7.53
N GLY A 87 2.66 16.31 -7.43
CA GLY A 87 1.46 16.27 -8.28
C GLY A 87 0.64 17.56 -8.17
N ASP A 88 0.43 18.02 -6.96
CA ASP A 88 -0.32 19.26 -6.70
C ASP A 88 0.41 20.51 -7.19
N TYR A 89 1.71 20.59 -6.96
CA TYR A 89 2.52 21.74 -7.35
C TYR A 89 2.75 21.81 -8.87
N ALA A 90 3.17 20.70 -9.46
CA ALA A 90 3.54 20.62 -10.87
C ALA A 90 2.37 20.28 -11.80
N LYS A 91 1.16 20.05 -11.28
CA LYS A 91 0.00 19.56 -12.02
C LYS A 91 0.25 18.25 -12.74
N VAL A 92 1.07 17.40 -12.15
CA VAL A 92 1.39 16.05 -12.65
C VAL A 92 0.52 15.05 -11.94
N GLY A 93 -0.08 14.13 -12.67
CA GLY A 93 -0.84 13.02 -12.15
C GLY A 93 -0.31 11.69 -12.67
N TYR A 94 -0.37 10.67 -11.83
CA TYR A 94 0.03 9.31 -12.17
C TYR A 94 -1.15 8.35 -12.08
N ALA A 95 -1.30 7.49 -13.09
CA ALA A 95 -2.20 6.35 -13.07
C ALA A 95 -1.49 5.10 -13.59
N HIS A 96 -1.76 3.98 -12.95
CA HIS A 96 -1.36 2.65 -13.39
C HIS A 96 -2.60 1.84 -13.71
N PHE A 97 -2.69 1.34 -14.93
CA PHE A 97 -3.84 0.57 -15.41
C PHE A 97 -3.37 -0.66 -16.19
N ASN A 98 -3.82 -1.82 -15.77
CA ASN A 98 -3.58 -3.07 -16.48
C ASN A 98 -4.66 -3.22 -17.56
N ILE A 99 -4.28 -3.09 -18.83
CA ILE A 99 -5.19 -3.10 -19.98
C ILE A 99 -5.82 -4.47 -20.26
N LEU A 100 -5.28 -5.56 -19.70
CA LEU A 100 -5.82 -6.90 -19.86
C LEU A 100 -6.84 -7.25 -18.77
N SER A 101 -6.52 -6.94 -17.52
CA SER A 101 -7.41 -7.22 -16.38
C SER A 101 -8.44 -6.14 -16.13
N GLY A 102 -8.26 -4.92 -16.66
CA GLY A 102 -9.12 -3.77 -16.39
C GLY A 102 -8.96 -3.18 -15.00
N HIS A 103 -7.92 -3.57 -14.25
CA HIS A 103 -7.65 -3.07 -12.89
C HIS A 103 -6.50 -2.08 -12.88
N GLY A 104 -6.58 -1.14 -11.93
CA GLY A 104 -5.54 -0.15 -11.75
C GLY A 104 -5.82 0.78 -10.60
N TYR A 105 -4.93 1.75 -10.43
CA TYR A 105 -5.05 2.81 -9.44
C TYR A 105 -4.50 4.11 -10.00
N ALA A 106 -4.97 5.22 -9.49
CA ALA A 106 -4.46 6.55 -9.83
C ALA A 106 -4.36 7.42 -8.59
N GLN A 107 -3.48 8.40 -8.63
CA GLN A 107 -3.39 9.43 -7.60
C GLN A 107 -4.52 10.44 -7.75
N LYS A 108 -4.89 11.11 -6.65
CA LYS A 108 -5.91 12.17 -6.63
C LYS A 108 -5.60 13.29 -7.62
N SER A 109 -4.31 13.69 -7.73
CA SER A 109 -3.86 14.68 -8.71
C SER A 109 -4.17 14.27 -10.15
N TRP A 110 -4.08 12.97 -10.48
CA TRP A 110 -4.44 12.47 -11.80
C TRP A 110 -5.94 12.62 -12.08
N TYR A 111 -6.81 12.22 -11.15
CA TYR A 111 -8.26 12.38 -11.29
C TYR A 111 -8.64 13.84 -11.52
N ARG A 112 -8.09 14.76 -10.72
CA ARG A 112 -8.29 16.20 -10.86
C ARG A 112 -7.83 16.71 -12.22
N ASN A 113 -6.68 16.25 -12.71
CA ASN A 113 -6.14 16.67 -14.01
C ASN A 113 -6.99 16.21 -15.20
N VAL A 114 -7.65 15.07 -15.09
CA VAL A 114 -8.54 14.54 -16.14
C VAL A 114 -10.03 14.91 -15.92
N GLY A 115 -10.35 15.66 -14.87
CA GLY A 115 -11.72 16.10 -14.57
C GLY A 115 -12.64 15.00 -14.06
N GLU A 116 -12.10 14.01 -13.37
CA GLU A 116 -12.87 12.92 -12.75
C GLU A 116 -12.92 13.07 -11.23
N ALA A 117 -13.94 12.49 -10.61
CA ALA A 117 -14.03 12.41 -9.17
C ALA A 117 -12.97 11.43 -8.63
N ASP A 118 -12.44 11.73 -7.43
CA ASP A 118 -11.51 10.84 -6.74
C ASP A 118 -12.10 9.43 -6.62
N GLU A 119 -11.25 8.42 -6.80
CA GLU A 119 -11.61 7.01 -6.68
C GLU A 119 -12.61 6.47 -7.74
N THR A 120 -12.92 7.25 -8.77
CA THR A 120 -13.69 6.72 -9.91
C THR A 120 -12.97 5.48 -10.47
N PRO A 121 -13.65 4.33 -10.64
CA PRO A 121 -13.02 3.14 -11.18
C PRO A 121 -12.34 3.42 -12.52
N LEU A 122 -11.05 3.10 -12.64
CA LEU A 122 -10.30 3.36 -13.87
C LEU A 122 -10.88 2.63 -15.08
N SER A 123 -11.56 1.50 -14.87
CA SER A 123 -12.32 0.79 -15.91
C SER A 123 -13.41 1.64 -16.54
N ASP A 124 -13.99 2.56 -15.79
CA ASP A 124 -15.08 3.42 -16.26
C ASP A 124 -14.54 4.64 -17.02
N ILE A 125 -13.30 5.00 -16.76
CA ILE A 125 -12.59 6.11 -17.42
C ILE A 125 -11.91 5.59 -18.71
N PHE A 126 -11.13 4.51 -18.59
CA PHE A 126 -10.42 3.88 -19.70
C PHE A 126 -11.39 3.09 -20.58
N GLY A 127 -11.66 3.60 -21.77
CA GLY A 127 -12.60 3.07 -22.75
C GLY A 127 -13.66 4.07 -23.16
N THR A 128 -14.14 4.91 -22.26
CA THR A 128 -15.10 5.99 -22.58
C THR A 128 -14.39 7.29 -22.97
N TYR A 129 -13.34 7.65 -22.23
CA TYR A 129 -12.52 8.86 -22.44
C TYR A 129 -13.36 10.13 -22.67
N ARG A 130 -14.51 10.24 -22.00
CA ARG A 130 -15.53 11.28 -22.26
C ARG A 130 -15.02 12.70 -22.05
N HIS A 131 -13.99 12.87 -21.21
CA HIS A 131 -13.38 14.18 -20.93
C HIS A 131 -12.31 14.58 -21.95
N PHE A 132 -11.95 13.72 -22.87
CA PHE A 132 -11.00 14.05 -23.92
C PHE A 132 -11.71 14.56 -25.16
N HIS A 133 -11.07 15.51 -25.87
CA HIS A 133 -11.57 15.97 -27.15
C HIS A 133 -11.79 14.77 -28.11
N PRO A 134 -12.84 14.77 -28.94
CA PRO A 134 -13.17 13.64 -29.83
C PRO A 134 -11.99 13.13 -30.68
N ASP A 135 -11.20 14.04 -31.25
CA ASP A 135 -10.03 13.67 -32.06
C ASP A 135 -8.96 12.96 -31.23
N ASP A 136 -8.69 13.45 -30.02
CA ASP A 136 -7.66 12.92 -29.11
C ASP A 136 -8.12 11.58 -28.53
N ARG A 137 -9.42 11.42 -28.29
CA ARG A 137 -10.05 10.16 -27.89
C ARG A 137 -9.78 9.03 -28.88
N THR A 138 -9.92 9.32 -30.16
CA THR A 138 -9.64 8.35 -31.23
C THR A 138 -8.19 7.87 -31.18
N LEU A 139 -7.25 8.77 -30.91
CA LEU A 139 -5.84 8.42 -30.75
C LEU A 139 -5.59 7.49 -29.55
N LEU A 140 -6.23 7.77 -28.41
CA LEU A 140 -6.12 6.94 -27.21
C LEU A 140 -6.65 5.52 -27.43
N ILE A 141 -7.82 5.40 -28.04
CA ILE A 141 -8.43 4.10 -28.35
C ILE A 141 -7.52 3.28 -29.25
N ARG A 142 -7.00 3.90 -30.31
CA ARG A 142 -6.06 3.24 -31.22
C ARG A 142 -4.78 2.80 -30.51
N PHE A 143 -4.22 3.67 -29.67
CA PHE A 143 -3.02 3.33 -28.89
C PHE A 143 -3.25 2.09 -27.99
N LEU A 144 -4.38 2.03 -27.29
CA LEU A 144 -4.69 0.88 -26.44
C LEU A 144 -4.88 -0.41 -27.24
N ASP A 145 -5.52 -0.34 -28.40
CA ASP A 145 -5.67 -1.50 -29.27
C ASP A 145 -4.31 -2.00 -29.81
N ASP A 146 -3.45 -1.07 -30.18
CA ASP A 146 -2.09 -1.40 -30.63
C ASP A 146 -1.23 -1.94 -29.49
N ALA A 147 -1.37 -1.39 -28.28
CA ALA A 147 -0.68 -1.88 -27.08
C ALA A 147 -1.14 -3.30 -26.69
N ARG A 148 -2.44 -3.61 -26.78
CA ARG A 148 -2.97 -4.97 -26.58
C ARG A 148 -2.42 -5.99 -27.56
N LYS A 149 -2.11 -5.56 -28.78
CA LYS A 149 -1.50 -6.38 -29.83
C LYS A 149 0.03 -6.43 -29.75
N GLY A 150 0.65 -5.73 -28.79
CA GLY A 150 2.10 -5.63 -28.64
C GLY A 150 2.78 -4.79 -29.73
N LEU A 151 2.03 -4.01 -30.48
CA LEU A 151 2.55 -3.17 -31.59
C LEU A 151 3.17 -1.87 -31.11
N THR A 152 2.82 -1.43 -29.89
CA THR A 152 3.37 -0.22 -29.27
C THR A 152 3.46 -0.39 -27.75
N THR A 153 4.40 0.36 -27.13
CA THR A 153 4.62 0.33 -25.68
C THR A 153 4.56 1.71 -25.05
N LYS A 154 4.50 2.77 -25.84
CA LYS A 154 4.56 4.15 -25.34
C LYS A 154 3.76 5.11 -26.19
N LEU A 155 3.02 5.99 -25.55
CA LEU A 155 2.39 7.16 -26.14
C LEU A 155 2.86 8.41 -25.37
N SER A 156 3.33 9.42 -26.11
CA SER A 156 3.63 10.74 -25.55
C SER A 156 2.99 11.78 -26.46
N LYS A 157 1.91 12.40 -26.02
CA LYS A 157 1.13 13.39 -26.76
C LYS A 157 0.49 14.40 -25.82
N GLU A 158 0.39 15.65 -26.28
CA GLU A 158 -0.49 16.63 -25.69
C GLU A 158 -1.93 16.31 -26.10
N MET A 159 -2.84 16.35 -25.14
CA MET A 159 -4.25 16.03 -25.35
C MET A 159 -5.11 17.08 -24.69
N ARG A 160 -6.19 17.43 -25.36
CA ARG A 160 -7.18 18.42 -24.86
C ARG A 160 -8.16 17.71 -23.93
N VAL A 161 -8.30 18.22 -22.71
CA VAL A 161 -9.23 17.73 -21.70
C VAL A 161 -10.34 18.76 -21.51
N LEU A 162 -11.58 18.32 -21.40
CA LEU A 162 -12.75 19.16 -21.16
C LEU A 162 -12.64 19.81 -19.78
N ARG A 163 -12.77 21.11 -19.70
CA ARG A 163 -12.81 21.88 -18.47
C ARG A 163 -14.23 21.99 -17.94
N GLU A 164 -14.35 22.42 -16.68
CA GLU A 164 -15.66 22.67 -16.04
C GLU A 164 -16.51 23.71 -16.78
N ASP A 165 -15.88 24.68 -17.47
CA ASP A 165 -16.55 25.70 -18.27
C ASP A 165 -16.99 25.21 -19.65
N GLY A 166 -16.79 23.94 -19.97
CA GLY A 166 -17.14 23.34 -21.26
C GLY A 166 -16.13 23.57 -22.38
N THR A 167 -14.98 24.21 -22.10
CA THR A 167 -13.88 24.38 -23.07
C THR A 167 -12.84 23.27 -22.99
N TYR A 168 -11.97 23.18 -24.02
CA TYR A 168 -10.84 22.25 -24.03
C TYR A 168 -9.50 22.95 -23.83
#